data_c45b5a095c128120db480856584fb356
#
_entry.id   c45b5a095c128120db480856584fb356
#
_cell.length_a   1.000
_cell.length_b   1.000
_cell.length_c   1.000
_cell.angle_alpha   90.00
_cell.angle_beta   90.00
_cell.angle_gamma   90.00
#
_symmetry.space_group_name_H-M   'P 1'
#
loop_
_entity.id
_entity.type
_entity.pdbx_description
1 polymer ?
#
loop_
_entity_poly.entity_id
_entity_poly.type
_entity_poly.pdbx_seq_one_letter_code
_entity_poly.pdbx_strand_id
1 'polypeptide(L)'
;MNPTIDLMNARCSTRAYDPTPLTDDEKRTILHTAMRAPTAGNMMLYSIVEIEDQALKDRLAVTCDDQPFIARAPWVLLFVADYQKWMDLFAVAGVDDMEGVPRGVTPGLGDLMLACCDALIAAQNAVIAAESLGIGSCYIGDILEQAETHAELLGLPRYTFPITLLCFGRPKTRPHVTERYEKHVVHKNAYRRLSEGELREVSDDLDGAYAAHGFKPGIANFVQDVYARKFTADFSAEANRSVAWWLERWMREARPPG
;
A
#
# COMPACT_ATOMS: atom_id res chain seq x y z
N MET A 1 -14.95 -6.54 -24.74
CA MET A 1 -14.58 -7.26 -23.50
C MET A 1 -15.48 -6.76 -22.37
N ASN A 2 -15.48 -7.38 -21.20
CA ASN A 2 -16.28 -6.90 -20.05
C ASN A 2 -15.74 -5.54 -19.58
N PRO A 3 -16.58 -4.50 -19.38
CA PRO A 3 -16.11 -3.15 -19.01
C PRO A 3 -15.21 -3.11 -17.78
N THR A 4 -15.46 -3.97 -16.80
CA THR A 4 -14.60 -4.06 -15.59
C THR A 4 -13.21 -4.56 -15.92
N ILE A 5 -13.09 -5.56 -16.80
CA ILE A 5 -11.80 -6.10 -17.23
C ILE A 5 -11.04 -5.05 -18.05
N ASP A 6 -11.74 -4.37 -18.97
CA ASP A 6 -11.15 -3.31 -19.79
C ASP A 6 -10.59 -2.18 -18.92
N LEU A 7 -11.33 -1.77 -17.88
CA LEU A 7 -10.92 -0.77 -16.89
C LEU A 7 -9.66 -1.23 -16.13
N MET A 8 -9.63 -2.46 -15.64
CA MET A 8 -8.49 -3.00 -14.90
C MET A 8 -7.24 -3.08 -15.76
N ASN A 9 -7.37 -3.43 -17.03
CA ASN A 9 -6.27 -3.48 -17.99
C ASN A 9 -5.75 -2.09 -18.37
N ALA A 10 -6.62 -1.08 -18.42
CA ALA A 10 -6.26 0.30 -18.75
C ALA A 10 -5.68 1.09 -17.57
N ARG A 11 -5.86 0.62 -16.33
CA ARG A 11 -5.42 1.32 -15.12
C ARG A 11 -3.91 1.53 -15.10
N CYS A 12 -3.48 2.74 -14.84
CA CYS A 12 -2.08 3.09 -14.64
C CYS A 12 -1.91 4.05 -13.44
N SER A 13 -0.69 4.13 -12.88
CA SER A 13 -0.39 5.06 -11.78
C SER A 13 -0.38 6.50 -12.28
N THR A 14 -1.22 7.34 -11.70
CA THR A 14 -1.36 8.77 -12.02
C THR A 14 -0.64 9.60 -10.97
N ARG A 15 0.28 10.48 -11.41
CA ARG A 15 1.05 11.38 -10.53
C ARG A 15 0.93 12.86 -10.94
N ALA A 16 0.20 13.14 -12.04
CA ALA A 16 -0.11 14.49 -12.50
C ALA A 16 -1.63 14.68 -12.51
N TYR A 17 -2.12 15.48 -11.59
CA TYR A 17 -3.55 15.68 -11.35
C TYR A 17 -4.01 17.06 -11.81
N ASP A 18 -5.24 17.13 -12.32
CA ASP A 18 -5.99 18.36 -12.39
C ASP A 18 -6.30 18.84 -10.94
N PRO A 19 -6.23 20.13 -10.63
CA PRO A 19 -6.46 20.63 -9.28
C PRO A 19 -7.93 20.58 -8.84
N THR A 20 -8.86 20.24 -9.73
CA THR A 20 -10.30 20.16 -9.41
C THR A 20 -10.54 19.13 -8.31
N PRO A 21 -11.12 19.51 -7.16
CA PRO A 21 -11.45 18.59 -6.10
C PRO A 21 -12.39 17.48 -6.56
N LEU A 22 -12.32 16.34 -5.88
CA LEU A 22 -13.36 15.32 -5.99
C LEU A 22 -14.62 15.81 -5.26
N THR A 23 -15.77 15.46 -5.80
CA THR A 23 -17.05 15.71 -5.12
C THR A 23 -17.25 14.78 -3.94
N ASP A 24 -18.09 15.18 -2.99
CA ASP A 24 -18.41 14.34 -1.83
C ASP A 24 -19.07 13.01 -2.23
N ASP A 25 -19.84 13.01 -3.33
CA ASP A 25 -20.47 11.79 -3.86
C ASP A 25 -19.43 10.82 -4.43
N GLU A 26 -18.43 11.33 -5.15
CA GLU A 26 -17.31 10.53 -5.64
C GLU A 26 -16.51 9.92 -4.48
N LYS A 27 -16.14 10.74 -3.49
CA LYS A 27 -15.44 10.29 -2.28
C LYS A 27 -16.24 9.20 -1.54
N ARG A 28 -17.53 9.44 -1.28
CA ARG A 28 -18.43 8.46 -0.63
C ARG A 28 -18.53 7.15 -1.41
N THR A 29 -18.65 7.23 -2.73
CA THR A 29 -18.73 6.05 -3.60
C THR A 29 -17.46 5.22 -3.51
N ILE A 30 -16.29 5.86 -3.56
CA ILE A 30 -14.99 5.20 -3.47
C ILE A 30 -14.82 4.55 -2.09
N LEU A 31 -15.09 5.27 -1.00
CA LEU A 31 -14.98 4.74 0.37
C LEU A 31 -15.96 3.59 0.62
N HIS A 32 -17.21 3.73 0.19
CA HIS A 32 -18.20 2.65 0.31
C HIS A 32 -17.75 1.39 -0.44
N THR A 33 -17.21 1.55 -1.65
CA THR A 33 -16.71 0.41 -2.43
C THR A 33 -15.46 -0.21 -1.80
N ALA A 34 -14.58 0.59 -1.23
CA ALA A 34 -13.44 0.09 -0.44
C ALA A 34 -13.91 -0.84 0.70
N MET A 35 -14.91 -0.41 1.47
CA MET A 35 -15.48 -1.19 2.58
C MET A 35 -16.23 -2.45 2.15
N ARG A 36 -16.54 -2.62 0.87
CA ARG A 36 -17.11 -3.87 0.30
C ARG A 36 -16.07 -4.93 -0.02
N ALA A 37 -14.80 -4.66 0.19
CA ALA A 37 -13.72 -5.64 0.07
C ALA A 37 -13.95 -6.83 1.03
N PRO A 38 -13.59 -8.06 0.64
CA PRO A 38 -13.57 -9.17 1.59
C PRO A 38 -12.55 -8.89 2.70
N THR A 39 -12.83 -9.40 3.90
CA THR A 39 -12.02 -9.19 5.09
C THR A 39 -11.99 -10.45 5.95
N ALA A 40 -10.89 -10.70 6.63
CA ALA A 40 -10.70 -11.86 7.48
C ALA A 40 -11.77 -11.88 8.60
N GLY A 41 -12.52 -12.98 8.69
CA GLY A 41 -13.58 -13.15 9.68
C GLY A 41 -14.66 -12.05 9.68
N ASN A 42 -14.81 -11.29 8.62
CA ASN A 42 -15.65 -10.09 8.53
C ASN A 42 -15.30 -9.01 9.58
N MET A 43 -14.04 -8.97 10.01
CA MET A 43 -13.57 -8.10 11.09
C MET A 43 -13.18 -6.69 10.62
N MET A 44 -12.96 -6.49 9.33
CA MET A 44 -12.46 -5.22 8.77
C MET A 44 -11.19 -4.76 9.51
N LEU A 45 -10.13 -5.56 9.45
CA LEU A 45 -8.88 -5.35 10.19
C LEU A 45 -8.04 -4.19 9.61
N TYR A 46 -8.71 -3.13 9.21
CA TYR A 46 -8.08 -1.93 8.67
C TYR A 46 -8.84 -0.68 9.09
N SER A 47 -8.14 0.44 9.02
CA SER A 47 -8.71 1.79 9.08
C SER A 47 -8.26 2.60 7.89
N ILE A 48 -9.11 3.55 7.46
CA ILE A 48 -8.83 4.49 6.38
C ILE A 48 -8.77 5.88 7.00
N VAL A 49 -7.65 6.57 6.84
CA VAL A 49 -7.49 7.95 7.31
C VAL A 49 -7.51 8.88 6.10
N GLU A 50 -8.44 9.80 6.07
CA GLU A 50 -8.53 10.85 5.06
C GLU A 50 -7.60 12.00 5.45
N ILE A 51 -6.61 12.31 4.59
CA ILE A 51 -5.62 13.36 4.83
C ILE A 51 -6.09 14.63 4.11
N GLU A 52 -6.74 15.53 4.86
CA GLU A 52 -7.28 16.79 4.34
C GLU A 52 -6.36 17.98 4.61
N ASP A 53 -5.64 17.97 5.74
CA ASP A 53 -4.72 19.04 6.13
C ASP A 53 -3.57 19.18 5.12
N GLN A 54 -3.43 20.38 4.54
CA GLN A 54 -2.40 20.65 3.54
C GLN A 54 -1.00 20.59 4.14
N ALA A 55 -0.80 21.06 5.37
CA ALA A 55 0.51 20.99 6.03
C ALA A 55 0.93 19.54 6.29
N LEU A 56 -0.03 18.67 6.62
CA LEU A 56 0.21 17.23 6.76
C LEU A 56 0.57 16.60 5.40
N LYS A 57 -0.14 16.95 4.31
CA LYS A 57 0.20 16.48 2.95
C LYS A 57 1.58 16.94 2.51
N ASP A 58 1.94 18.19 2.81
CA ASP A 58 3.26 18.75 2.49
C ASP A 58 4.35 18.00 3.26
N ARG A 59 4.11 17.69 4.54
CA ARG A 59 5.04 16.90 5.34
C ARG A 59 5.20 15.48 4.82
N LEU A 60 4.09 14.81 4.50
CA LEU A 60 4.11 13.46 3.92
C LEU A 60 4.81 13.41 2.56
N ALA A 61 4.68 14.46 1.74
CA ALA A 61 5.39 14.55 0.47
C ALA A 61 6.91 14.52 0.65
N VAL A 62 7.42 15.15 1.73
CA VAL A 62 8.85 15.13 2.07
C VAL A 62 9.26 13.80 2.68
N THR A 63 8.51 13.30 3.65
CA THR A 63 8.86 12.08 4.40
C THR A 63 8.63 10.78 3.61
N CYS A 64 7.90 10.84 2.49
CA CYS A 64 7.73 9.76 1.54
C CYS A 64 8.61 9.99 0.29
N ASP A 65 9.92 10.05 0.46
CA ASP A 65 10.94 10.12 -0.60
C ASP A 65 10.81 11.36 -1.53
N ASP A 66 10.57 12.55 -0.93
CA ASP A 66 10.49 13.84 -1.65
C ASP A 66 9.58 13.78 -2.89
N GLN A 67 8.35 13.31 -2.73
CA GLN A 67 7.36 13.17 -3.80
C GLN A 67 6.32 14.31 -3.81
N PRO A 68 6.58 15.46 -4.47
CA PRO A 68 5.72 16.64 -4.37
C PRO A 68 4.30 16.45 -4.94
N PHE A 69 4.05 15.40 -5.73
CA PHE A 69 2.70 15.12 -6.24
C PHE A 69 1.75 14.65 -5.12
N ILE A 70 2.26 14.13 -3.99
CA ILE A 70 1.45 13.79 -2.80
C ILE A 70 0.79 15.04 -2.25
N ALA A 71 1.58 16.11 -2.04
CA ALA A 71 1.06 17.40 -1.57
C ALA A 71 0.04 18.03 -2.53
N ARG A 72 0.22 17.80 -3.84
CA ARG A 72 -0.66 18.34 -4.89
C ARG A 72 -1.88 17.47 -5.21
N ALA A 73 -1.95 16.26 -4.67
CA ALA A 73 -3.10 15.38 -4.91
C ALA A 73 -4.39 16.00 -4.34
N PRO A 74 -5.47 16.08 -5.14
CA PRO A 74 -6.76 16.57 -4.67
C PRO A 74 -7.31 15.81 -3.47
N TRP A 75 -7.01 14.52 -3.36
CA TRP A 75 -7.46 13.67 -2.26
C TRP A 75 -6.41 12.60 -1.93
N VAL A 76 -6.15 12.40 -0.64
CA VAL A 76 -5.16 11.45 -0.14
C VAL A 76 -5.78 10.61 0.96
N LEU A 77 -5.66 9.29 0.84
CA LEU A 77 -6.07 8.30 1.84
C LEU A 77 -4.87 7.51 2.33
N LEU A 78 -4.78 7.33 3.65
CA LEU A 78 -3.88 6.35 4.24
C LEU A 78 -4.67 5.09 4.61
N PHE A 79 -4.21 3.95 4.14
CA PHE A 79 -4.72 2.64 4.53
C PHE A 79 -3.80 2.04 5.61
N VAL A 80 -4.40 1.71 6.74
CA VAL A 80 -3.72 1.23 7.95
C VAL A 80 -4.22 -0.17 8.25
N ALA A 81 -3.31 -1.15 8.39
CA ALA A 81 -3.63 -2.40 9.08
C ALA A 81 -3.92 -2.06 10.55
N ASP A 82 -5.09 -2.42 11.05
CA ASP A 82 -5.58 -1.94 12.34
C ASP A 82 -6.21 -3.08 13.15
N TYR A 83 -5.45 -3.57 14.08
CA TYR A 83 -5.93 -4.49 15.12
C TYR A 83 -6.23 -3.77 16.43
N GLN A 84 -5.80 -2.50 16.59
CA GLN A 84 -5.99 -1.73 17.81
C GLN A 84 -7.48 -1.59 18.17
N LYS A 85 -8.31 -1.27 17.17
CA LYS A 85 -9.76 -1.15 17.42
C LYS A 85 -10.40 -2.43 17.96
N TRP A 86 -9.87 -3.62 17.59
CA TRP A 86 -10.35 -4.88 18.12
C TRP A 86 -9.86 -5.12 19.55
N MET A 87 -8.61 -4.74 19.87
CA MET A 87 -8.12 -4.75 21.24
C MET A 87 -8.98 -3.87 22.15
N ASP A 88 -9.31 -2.68 21.67
CA ASP A 88 -10.18 -1.75 22.41
C ASP A 88 -11.61 -2.30 22.55
N LEU A 89 -12.17 -2.92 21.50
CA LEU A 89 -13.46 -3.60 21.52
C LEU A 89 -13.48 -4.78 22.50
N PHE A 90 -12.43 -5.59 22.51
CA PHE A 90 -12.30 -6.70 23.46
C PHE A 90 -12.28 -6.22 24.90
N ALA A 91 -11.54 -5.16 25.19
CA ALA A 91 -11.53 -4.55 26.52
C ALA A 91 -12.91 -4.03 26.94
N VAL A 92 -13.62 -3.33 26.05
CA VAL A 92 -14.98 -2.84 26.31
C VAL A 92 -15.98 -3.98 26.48
N ALA A 93 -15.82 -5.08 25.75
CA ALA A 93 -16.67 -6.27 25.84
C ALA A 93 -16.37 -7.15 27.06
N GLY A 94 -15.30 -6.88 27.82
CA GLY A 94 -14.94 -7.64 29.03
C GLY A 94 -14.51 -9.07 28.73
N VAL A 95 -13.80 -9.29 27.61
CA VAL A 95 -13.41 -10.66 27.21
C VAL A 95 -12.49 -11.34 28.22
N ASP A 96 -11.73 -10.59 29.01
CA ASP A 96 -10.85 -11.11 30.03
C ASP A 96 -11.62 -11.69 31.24
N ASP A 97 -12.92 -11.39 31.37
CA ASP A 97 -13.80 -11.94 32.40
C ASP A 97 -14.53 -13.22 31.94
N MET A 98 -14.37 -13.63 30.69
CA MET A 98 -15.01 -14.82 30.12
C MET A 98 -14.40 -16.10 30.71
N GLU A 99 -15.24 -17.01 31.19
CA GLU A 99 -14.79 -18.32 31.68
C GLU A 99 -14.31 -19.23 30.53
N GLY A 100 -13.20 -19.92 30.74
CA GLY A 100 -12.66 -20.90 29.81
C GLY A 100 -11.95 -20.28 28.59
N VAL A 101 -11.77 -18.97 28.54
CA VAL A 101 -11.06 -18.25 27.48
C VAL A 101 -9.70 -17.76 27.99
N PRO A 102 -8.61 -17.93 27.24
CA PRO A 102 -7.30 -17.38 27.60
C PRO A 102 -7.38 -15.86 27.76
N ARG A 103 -6.76 -15.32 28.82
CA ARG A 103 -6.72 -13.89 29.10
C ARG A 103 -5.47 -13.22 28.58
N GLY A 104 -5.53 -11.91 28.32
CA GLY A 104 -4.36 -11.11 27.94
C GLY A 104 -3.76 -11.50 26.59
N VAL A 105 -4.54 -12.13 25.71
CA VAL A 105 -4.09 -12.50 24.37
C VAL A 105 -3.91 -11.23 23.53
N THR A 106 -2.75 -11.08 22.90
CA THR A 106 -2.44 -9.96 22.02
C THR A 106 -2.16 -10.42 20.61
N PRO A 107 -2.43 -9.59 19.58
CA PRO A 107 -2.22 -9.98 18.20
C PRO A 107 -0.73 -10.18 17.88
N GLY A 108 -0.42 -11.30 17.22
CA GLY A 108 0.90 -11.68 16.76
C GLY A 108 1.17 -11.22 15.32
N LEU A 109 2.27 -11.71 14.73
CA LEU A 109 2.64 -11.37 13.35
C LEU A 109 1.68 -11.97 12.32
N GLY A 110 1.04 -13.12 12.62
CA GLY A 110 0.01 -13.70 11.74
C GLY A 110 -1.21 -12.78 11.63
N ASP A 111 -1.63 -12.20 12.75
CA ASP A 111 -2.74 -11.24 12.79
C ASP A 111 -2.40 -9.96 12.06
N LEU A 112 -1.17 -9.46 12.21
CA LEU A 112 -0.67 -8.32 11.43
C LEU A 112 -0.74 -8.61 9.93
N MET A 113 -0.28 -9.77 9.49
CA MET A 113 -0.32 -10.14 8.06
C MET A 113 -1.74 -10.17 7.50
N LEU A 114 -2.71 -10.71 8.26
CA LEU A 114 -4.13 -10.68 7.87
C LEU A 114 -4.65 -9.25 7.77
N ALA A 115 -4.33 -8.40 8.74
CA ALA A 115 -4.72 -6.99 8.72
C ALA A 115 -4.08 -6.22 7.54
N CYS A 116 -2.82 -6.52 7.19
CA CYS A 116 -2.17 -5.97 6.00
C CYS A 116 -2.89 -6.39 4.71
N CYS A 117 -3.29 -7.66 4.59
CA CYS A 117 -4.07 -8.15 3.45
C CYS A 117 -5.41 -7.42 3.35
N ASP A 118 -6.15 -7.30 4.44
CA ASP A 118 -7.45 -6.61 4.48
C ASP A 118 -7.31 -5.15 4.01
N ALA A 119 -6.31 -4.43 4.52
CA ALA A 119 -6.03 -3.05 4.14
C ALA A 119 -5.72 -2.89 2.64
N LEU A 120 -4.87 -3.78 2.08
CA LEU A 120 -4.51 -3.74 0.66
C LEU A 120 -5.68 -4.11 -0.26
N ILE A 121 -6.51 -5.08 0.13
CA ILE A 121 -7.69 -5.47 -0.65
C ILE A 121 -8.71 -4.31 -0.66
N ALA A 122 -8.93 -3.65 0.48
CA ALA A 122 -9.77 -2.46 0.55
C ALA A 122 -9.21 -1.30 -0.29
N ALA A 123 -7.90 -1.06 -0.23
CA ALA A 123 -7.22 -0.06 -1.05
C ALA A 123 -7.39 -0.33 -2.55
N GLN A 124 -7.28 -1.60 -2.98
CA GLN A 124 -7.46 -1.95 -4.39
C GLN A 124 -8.92 -1.77 -4.84
N ASN A 125 -9.91 -2.05 -4.00
CA ASN A 125 -11.30 -1.74 -4.30
C ASN A 125 -11.52 -0.23 -4.48
N ALA A 126 -10.91 0.61 -3.63
CA ALA A 126 -10.95 2.07 -3.79
C ALA A 126 -10.35 2.52 -5.13
N VAL A 127 -9.22 1.92 -5.53
CA VAL A 127 -8.56 2.23 -6.82
C VAL A 127 -9.46 1.90 -8.01
N ILE A 128 -10.10 0.72 -8.00
CA ILE A 128 -11.00 0.31 -9.09
C ILE A 128 -12.24 1.21 -9.14
N ALA A 129 -12.82 1.55 -7.99
CA ALA A 129 -13.95 2.47 -7.91
C ALA A 129 -13.58 3.86 -8.45
N ALA A 130 -12.42 4.41 -8.05
CA ALA A 130 -11.93 5.69 -8.55
C ALA A 130 -11.73 5.67 -10.07
N GLU A 131 -11.07 4.64 -10.59
CA GLU A 131 -10.82 4.49 -12.02
C GLU A 131 -12.13 4.42 -12.82
N SER A 132 -13.20 3.76 -12.29
CA SER A 132 -14.52 3.70 -12.91
C SER A 132 -15.21 5.07 -12.99
N LEU A 133 -14.82 6.01 -12.15
CA LEU A 133 -15.29 7.40 -12.14
C LEU A 133 -14.36 8.34 -12.93
N GLY A 134 -13.36 7.81 -13.63
CA GLY A 134 -12.36 8.61 -14.37
C GLY A 134 -11.33 9.29 -13.46
N ILE A 135 -11.25 8.89 -12.19
CA ILE A 135 -10.31 9.39 -11.19
C ILE A 135 -9.09 8.47 -11.16
N GLY A 136 -7.91 9.00 -11.49
CA GLY A 136 -6.65 8.28 -11.43
C GLY A 136 -6.12 8.19 -10.00
N SER A 137 -5.27 7.20 -9.77
CA SER A 137 -4.66 6.97 -8.45
C SER A 137 -3.19 6.59 -8.53
N CYS A 138 -2.48 6.76 -7.41
CA CYS A 138 -1.13 6.25 -7.24
C CYS A 138 -0.95 5.69 -5.82
N TYR A 139 -0.45 4.46 -5.73
CA TYR A 139 0.03 3.87 -4.48
C TYR A 139 1.37 4.48 -4.08
N ILE A 140 1.53 4.84 -2.81
CA ILE A 140 2.75 5.35 -2.21
C ILE A 140 3.20 4.35 -1.16
N GLY A 141 4.21 3.56 -1.50
CA GLY A 141 4.85 2.60 -0.59
C GLY A 141 5.80 3.24 0.42
N ASP A 142 6.29 4.43 0.08
CA ASP A 142 7.30 5.15 0.88
C ASP A 142 6.75 5.66 2.23
N ILE A 143 5.45 5.50 2.49
CA ILE A 143 4.87 5.62 3.84
C ILE A 143 5.46 4.60 4.83
N LEU A 144 6.08 3.54 4.33
CA LEU A 144 6.80 2.54 5.14
C LEU A 144 8.14 3.05 5.67
N GLU A 145 8.67 4.16 5.13
CA GLU A 145 9.88 4.81 5.61
C GLU A 145 9.61 5.67 6.85
N GLN A 146 10.66 6.12 7.51
CA GLN A 146 10.61 7.05 8.64
C GLN A 146 9.56 6.68 9.69
N ALA A 147 9.55 5.42 10.11
CA ALA A 147 8.51 4.80 10.94
C ALA A 147 8.15 5.62 12.18
N GLU A 148 9.16 6.12 12.92
CA GLU A 148 8.97 6.91 14.13
C GLU A 148 8.24 8.23 13.83
N THR A 149 8.67 8.90 12.76
CA THR A 149 8.08 10.16 12.30
C THR A 149 6.62 9.93 11.89
N HIS A 150 6.34 8.89 11.09
CA HIS A 150 4.98 8.61 10.64
C HIS A 150 4.07 8.13 11.78
N ALA A 151 4.61 7.37 12.76
CA ALA A 151 3.85 6.95 13.92
C ALA A 151 3.37 8.16 14.76
N GLU A 152 4.25 9.14 14.97
CA GLU A 152 3.92 10.37 15.69
C GLU A 152 3.01 11.29 14.88
N LEU A 153 3.38 11.58 13.63
CA LEU A 153 2.69 12.51 12.75
C LEU A 153 1.22 12.11 12.51
N LEU A 154 0.96 10.81 12.41
CA LEU A 154 -0.35 10.22 12.11
C LEU A 154 -1.06 9.69 13.36
N GLY A 155 -0.47 9.81 14.56
CA GLY A 155 -1.05 9.35 15.81
C GLY A 155 -1.34 7.85 15.85
N LEU A 156 -0.51 7.03 15.20
CA LEU A 156 -0.76 5.60 15.03
C LEU A 156 -0.51 4.85 16.35
N PRO A 157 -1.51 4.15 16.93
CA PRO A 157 -1.32 3.35 18.13
C PRO A 157 -0.50 2.08 17.86
N ARG A 158 -0.26 1.28 18.92
CA ARG A 158 0.66 0.13 18.88
C ARG A 158 0.31 -0.91 17.83
N TYR A 159 -0.96 -1.35 17.82
CA TYR A 159 -1.43 -2.41 16.93
C TYR A 159 -1.99 -1.87 15.63
N THR A 160 -1.29 -0.90 15.06
CA THR A 160 -1.53 -0.36 13.71
C THR A 160 -0.25 -0.36 12.90
N PHE A 161 -0.39 -0.47 11.58
CA PHE A 161 0.73 -0.45 10.64
C PHE A 161 0.29 0.28 9.37
N PRO A 162 0.96 1.37 8.96
CA PRO A 162 0.62 2.09 7.74
C PRO A 162 1.03 1.25 6.52
N ILE A 163 0.07 0.87 5.68
CA ILE A 163 0.35 -0.03 4.55
C ILE A 163 0.67 0.75 3.30
N THR A 164 -0.14 1.75 3.00
CA THR A 164 0.05 2.59 1.81
C THR A 164 -0.73 3.89 1.92
N LEU A 165 -0.18 4.96 1.33
CA LEU A 165 -1.00 6.08 0.93
C LEU A 165 -1.56 5.83 -0.47
N LEU A 166 -2.75 6.35 -0.74
CA LEU A 166 -3.33 6.48 -2.06
C LEU A 166 -3.59 7.94 -2.36
N CYS A 167 -2.94 8.46 -3.40
CA CYS A 167 -3.24 9.76 -3.96
C CYS A 167 -4.28 9.61 -5.07
N PHE A 168 -5.31 10.45 -5.08
CA PHE A 168 -6.39 10.45 -6.05
C PHE A 168 -6.57 11.82 -6.70
N GLY A 169 -6.93 11.83 -7.96
CA GLY A 169 -7.30 13.04 -8.70
C GLY A 169 -7.57 12.77 -10.16
N ARG A 170 -8.20 13.71 -10.86
CA ARG A 170 -8.41 13.61 -12.29
C ARG A 170 -7.07 13.67 -13.02
N PRO A 171 -6.74 12.68 -13.88
CA PRO A 171 -5.44 12.65 -14.54
C PRO A 171 -5.32 13.79 -15.58
N LYS A 172 -4.23 14.57 -15.53
CA LYS A 172 -3.84 15.46 -16.62
C LYS A 172 -3.30 14.69 -17.82
N THR A 173 -2.61 13.58 -17.53
CA THR A 173 -2.04 12.69 -18.54
C THR A 173 -2.18 11.25 -18.04
N ARG A 174 -2.40 10.32 -18.95
CA ARG A 174 -2.36 8.89 -18.63
C ARG A 174 -1.07 8.31 -19.18
N PRO A 175 -0.19 7.75 -18.33
CA PRO A 175 1.01 7.05 -18.76
C PRO A 175 0.67 5.83 -19.61
N HIS A 176 1.63 5.37 -20.40
CA HIS A 176 1.51 4.12 -21.12
C HIS A 176 1.44 2.94 -20.12
N VAL A 177 0.55 1.98 -20.39
CA VAL A 177 0.44 0.74 -19.62
C VAL A 177 1.54 -0.20 -20.05
N THR A 178 2.40 -0.59 -19.11
CA THR A 178 3.48 -1.56 -19.37
C THR A 178 2.93 -2.96 -19.48
N GLU A 179 3.36 -3.72 -20.49
CA GLU A 179 2.99 -5.12 -20.68
C GLU A 179 3.43 -6.00 -19.50
N ARG A 180 2.63 -7.04 -19.20
CA ARG A 180 2.90 -8.01 -18.15
C ARG A 180 2.69 -9.41 -18.69
N TYR A 181 3.59 -10.31 -18.37
CA TYR A 181 3.62 -11.65 -18.93
C TYR A 181 3.25 -12.69 -17.88
N GLU A 182 2.25 -13.52 -18.19
CA GLU A 182 1.76 -14.60 -17.31
C GLU A 182 2.88 -15.55 -16.88
N LYS A 183 3.76 -15.90 -17.81
CA LYS A 183 4.92 -16.82 -17.58
C LYS A 183 5.87 -16.36 -16.48
N HIS A 184 5.87 -15.05 -16.11
CA HIS A 184 6.76 -14.52 -15.07
C HIS A 184 6.23 -14.75 -13.64
N VAL A 185 4.91 -14.95 -13.47
CA VAL A 185 4.27 -14.91 -12.14
C VAL A 185 3.34 -16.07 -11.86
N VAL A 186 2.89 -16.82 -12.88
CA VAL A 186 1.91 -17.90 -12.70
C VAL A 186 2.60 -19.27 -12.67
N HIS A 187 2.46 -19.99 -11.57
CA HIS A 187 2.93 -21.36 -11.41
C HIS A 187 1.75 -22.31 -11.21
N LYS A 188 1.85 -23.54 -11.75
CA LYS A 188 0.81 -24.57 -11.60
C LYS A 188 1.13 -25.47 -10.39
N ASN A 189 0.16 -25.65 -9.51
CA ASN A 189 0.18 -26.51 -8.34
C ASN A 189 1.16 -26.13 -7.22
N ALA A 190 2.42 -25.78 -7.55
CA ALA A 190 3.44 -25.42 -6.59
C ALA A 190 4.38 -24.34 -7.15
N TYR A 191 4.99 -23.57 -6.26
CA TYR A 191 6.06 -22.65 -6.65
C TYR A 191 7.25 -23.42 -7.20
N ARG A 192 7.76 -22.99 -8.34
CA ARG A 192 8.96 -23.55 -9.00
C ARG A 192 9.94 -22.42 -9.31
N ARG A 193 11.18 -22.58 -8.93
CA ARG A 193 12.23 -21.67 -9.39
C ARG A 193 12.39 -21.80 -10.89
N LEU A 194 12.48 -20.69 -11.58
CA LEU A 194 12.77 -20.65 -13.01
C LEU A 194 14.22 -21.11 -13.27
N SER A 195 14.42 -21.80 -14.37
CA SER A 195 15.75 -22.13 -14.88
C SER A 195 16.49 -20.88 -15.37
N GLU A 196 17.80 -20.95 -15.55
CA GLU A 196 18.58 -19.84 -16.09
C GLU A 196 18.08 -19.39 -17.48
N GLY A 197 17.69 -20.32 -18.35
CA GLY A 197 17.12 -20.00 -19.65
C GLY A 197 15.82 -19.20 -19.54
N GLU A 198 14.89 -19.66 -18.70
CA GLU A 198 13.62 -18.96 -18.44
C GLU A 198 13.86 -17.57 -17.82
N LEU A 199 14.84 -17.44 -16.92
CA LEU A 199 15.20 -16.13 -16.33
C LEU A 199 15.78 -15.18 -17.37
N ARG A 200 16.53 -15.66 -18.36
CA ARG A 200 16.99 -14.85 -19.50
C ARG A 200 15.82 -14.37 -20.35
N GLU A 201 14.86 -15.23 -20.67
CA GLU A 201 13.65 -14.83 -21.38
C GLU A 201 12.84 -13.75 -20.60
N VAL A 202 12.72 -13.88 -19.26
CA VAL A 202 12.10 -12.86 -18.41
C VAL A 202 12.84 -11.53 -18.52
N SER A 203 14.18 -11.54 -18.48
CA SER A 203 15.01 -10.35 -18.65
C SER A 203 14.79 -9.68 -20.01
N ASP A 204 14.76 -10.46 -21.08
CA ASP A 204 14.57 -9.97 -22.45
C ASP A 204 13.17 -9.33 -22.62
N ASP A 205 12.10 -9.96 -22.05
CA ASP A 205 10.75 -9.40 -22.06
C ASP A 205 10.69 -8.05 -21.32
N LEU A 206 11.37 -7.94 -20.15
CA LEU A 206 11.43 -6.70 -19.38
C LEU A 206 12.22 -5.62 -20.14
N ASP A 207 13.32 -5.95 -20.77
CA ASP A 207 14.10 -5.02 -21.60
C ASP A 207 13.26 -4.50 -22.76
N GLY A 208 12.50 -5.36 -23.43
CA GLY A 208 11.56 -4.97 -24.48
C GLY A 208 10.49 -4.01 -23.99
N ALA A 209 9.90 -4.31 -22.83
CA ALA A 209 8.84 -3.48 -22.25
C ALA A 209 9.33 -2.08 -21.80
N TYR A 210 10.62 -1.93 -21.49
CA TYR A 210 11.22 -0.68 -21.01
C TYR A 210 12.21 -0.05 -22.00
N ALA A 211 12.36 -0.59 -23.19
CA ALA A 211 13.34 -0.13 -24.21
C ALA A 211 13.24 1.37 -24.55
N ALA A 212 12.03 1.94 -24.50
CA ALA A 212 11.80 3.35 -24.79
C ALA A 212 12.39 4.32 -23.75
N HIS A 213 12.73 3.85 -22.54
CA HIS A 213 13.23 4.70 -21.45
C HIS A 213 14.76 4.88 -21.48
N GLY A 214 15.49 3.94 -22.13
CA GLY A 214 16.95 3.87 -22.10
C GLY A 214 17.50 3.61 -20.70
N PHE A 215 18.79 3.26 -20.62
CA PHE A 215 19.46 3.02 -19.34
C PHE A 215 20.61 4.02 -19.13
N LYS A 216 20.95 4.25 -17.87
CA LYS A 216 22.11 5.09 -17.51
C LYS A 216 23.42 4.45 -17.99
N PRO A 217 24.49 5.24 -18.24
CA PRO A 217 25.80 4.70 -18.56
C PRO A 217 26.26 3.66 -17.53
N GLY A 218 26.74 2.51 -18.02
CA GLY A 218 27.18 1.39 -17.18
C GLY A 218 26.06 0.40 -16.78
N ILE A 219 24.82 0.64 -17.18
CA ILE A 219 23.68 -0.25 -16.98
C ILE A 219 23.29 -0.87 -18.32
N ALA A 220 23.32 -2.20 -18.42
CA ALA A 220 23.13 -2.92 -19.66
C ALA A 220 21.68 -3.36 -19.92
N ASN A 221 20.85 -3.49 -18.88
CA ASN A 221 19.50 -4.02 -18.97
C ASN A 221 18.60 -3.52 -17.81
N PHE A 222 17.29 -3.78 -17.93
CA PHE A 222 16.30 -3.37 -16.94
C PHE A 222 16.54 -3.99 -15.54
N VAL A 223 17.00 -5.25 -15.49
CA VAL A 223 17.26 -5.93 -14.21
C VAL A 223 18.39 -5.25 -13.44
N GLN A 224 19.47 -4.84 -14.14
CA GLN A 224 20.55 -4.06 -13.54
C GLN A 224 20.08 -2.66 -13.11
N ASP A 225 19.22 -2.02 -13.93
CA ASP A 225 18.62 -0.73 -13.56
C ASP A 225 17.79 -0.84 -12.28
N VAL A 226 16.95 -1.85 -12.17
CA VAL A 226 16.15 -2.10 -10.95
C VAL A 226 17.04 -2.35 -9.74
N TYR A 227 18.10 -3.15 -9.88
CA TYR A 227 19.04 -3.39 -8.79
C TYR A 227 19.69 -2.09 -8.31
N ALA A 228 20.26 -1.32 -9.24
CA ALA A 228 20.97 -0.08 -8.90
C ALA A 228 20.04 1.02 -8.35
N ARG A 229 18.82 1.14 -8.89
CA ARG A 229 17.89 2.22 -8.58
C ARG A 229 16.91 1.90 -7.43
N LYS A 230 16.74 0.62 -7.09
CA LYS A 230 15.79 0.18 -6.06
C LYS A 230 16.48 -0.57 -4.90
N PHE A 231 17.20 -1.65 -5.18
CA PHE A 231 17.75 -2.49 -4.12
C PHE A 231 18.95 -1.88 -3.38
N THR A 232 19.74 -1.04 -4.06
CA THR A 232 20.91 -0.39 -3.45
C THR A 232 20.66 1.08 -3.08
N ALA A 233 19.46 1.57 -3.23
CA ALA A 233 19.10 2.95 -2.89
C ALA A 233 18.86 3.12 -1.38
N ASP A 234 19.15 4.32 -0.87
CA ASP A 234 19.03 4.66 0.55
C ASP A 234 17.60 4.50 1.06
N PHE A 235 16.59 4.84 0.25
CA PHE A 235 15.19 4.66 0.62
C PHE A 235 14.83 3.19 0.87
N SER A 236 15.44 2.23 0.14
CA SER A 236 15.21 0.80 0.36
C SER A 236 15.80 0.34 1.70
N ALA A 237 17.00 0.83 2.06
CA ALA A 237 17.60 0.54 3.36
C ALA A 237 16.75 1.12 4.50
N GLU A 238 16.27 2.36 4.34
CA GLU A 238 15.39 3.01 5.33
C GLU A 238 14.03 2.32 5.46
N ALA A 239 13.38 1.95 4.36
CA ALA A 239 12.13 1.19 4.41
C ALA A 239 12.29 -0.14 5.15
N ASN A 240 13.38 -0.88 4.92
CA ASN A 240 13.68 -2.12 5.64
C ASN A 240 13.90 -1.88 7.14
N ARG A 241 14.64 -0.85 7.52
CA ARG A 241 14.84 -0.44 8.92
C ARG A 241 13.50 -0.08 9.58
N SER A 242 12.73 0.74 8.91
CA SER A 242 11.44 1.22 9.41
C SER A 242 10.42 0.08 9.58
N VAL A 243 10.35 -0.84 8.63
CA VAL A 243 9.47 -2.03 8.77
C VAL A 243 9.90 -2.87 9.97
N ALA A 244 11.21 -3.09 10.19
CA ALA A 244 11.69 -3.80 11.37
C ALA A 244 11.25 -3.10 12.67
N TRP A 245 11.35 -1.77 12.74
CA TRP A 245 10.88 -0.98 13.88
C TRP A 245 9.37 -1.16 14.14
N TRP A 246 8.54 -1.15 13.08
CA TRP A 246 7.10 -1.40 13.21
C TRP A 246 6.80 -2.79 13.77
N LEU A 247 7.52 -3.83 13.30
CA LEU A 247 7.36 -5.20 13.78
C LEU A 247 7.78 -5.33 15.25
N GLU A 248 8.91 -4.73 15.64
CA GLU A 248 9.34 -4.69 17.04
C GLU A 248 8.32 -3.97 17.93
N ARG A 249 7.78 -2.84 17.47
CA ARG A 249 6.75 -2.09 18.18
C ARG A 249 5.48 -2.91 18.37
N TRP A 250 5.07 -3.64 17.33
CA TRP A 250 3.91 -4.54 17.38
C TRP A 250 4.10 -5.65 18.41
N MET A 251 5.25 -6.31 18.41
CA MET A 251 5.57 -7.46 19.26
C MET A 251 6.06 -7.09 20.67
N ARG A 252 6.32 -5.81 20.93
CA ARG A 252 6.84 -5.38 22.25
C ARG A 252 5.84 -5.76 23.34
N GLU A 253 6.30 -6.49 24.38
CA GLU A 253 5.49 -6.78 25.55
C GLU A 253 4.96 -5.49 26.20
N ALA A 254 3.68 -5.49 26.61
CA ALA A 254 3.17 -4.39 27.41
C ALA A 254 3.99 -4.35 28.71
N ARG A 255 4.67 -3.22 28.99
CA ARG A 255 5.23 -3.03 30.33
C ARG A 255 4.09 -3.12 31.32
N PRO A 256 4.22 -3.93 32.40
CA PRO A 256 3.23 -3.92 33.46
C PRO A 256 3.09 -2.49 33.98
N PRO A 257 1.86 -2.04 34.29
CA PRO A 257 1.66 -0.74 34.92
C PRO A 257 2.51 -0.68 36.19
N GLY A 258 3.38 0.33 36.29
CA GLY A 258 4.23 0.59 37.46
C GLY A 258 3.43 1.02 38.68
#